data_80fca1c16c42c420fc58af5c0c566a85
#
_entry.id   80fca1c16c42c420fc58af5c0c566a85
#
_cell.length_a   1.000
_cell.length_b   1.000
_cell.length_c   1.000
_cell.angle_alpha   90.00
_cell.angle_beta   90.00
_cell.angle_gamma   90.00
#
_symmetry.space_group_name_H-M   'P 1'
#
loop_
_entity.id
_entity.type
_entity.pdbx_description
1 polymer ?
#
loop_
_entity_poly.entity_id
_entity_poly.type
_entity_poly.pdbx_seq_one_letter_code
_entity_poly.pdbx_strand_id
1 'polypeptide(L)'
;MKKQLLLLLLMLFHFTGFAQVQIGSNVNNASRNLPFRLLSSYSYNQAIYLASEINAPAGTITSIQWYYNGALPLSFSQDLEIYIGNTTKSEFATNIDFEPVANLKKVYTGKFPTGSVAGWKTIILTDAFIYDGSSNLVVKKNKN
;
A
#
# COMPACT_ATOMS: atom_id res chain seq x y z
N MET A 1 15.20 -47.16 0.85
CA MET A 1 14.49 -46.45 1.90
C MET A 1 15.14 -45.09 2.23
N LYS A 2 16.47 -44.95 2.48
CA LYS A 2 17.12 -43.67 2.80
C LYS A 2 16.99 -42.57 1.72
N LYS A 3 17.04 -42.93 0.42
CA LYS A 3 16.89 -41.96 -0.69
C LYS A 3 15.46 -41.41 -0.81
N GLN A 4 14.44 -42.21 -0.51
CA GLN A 4 13.04 -41.75 -0.53
C GLN A 4 12.73 -40.83 0.63
N LEU A 5 13.34 -41.05 1.80
CA LEU A 5 13.19 -40.15 2.96
C LEU A 5 13.83 -38.80 2.72
N LEU A 6 14.96 -38.76 1.99
CA LEU A 6 15.65 -37.51 1.63
C LEU A 6 14.82 -36.70 0.63
N LEU A 7 14.16 -37.33 -0.32
CA LEU A 7 13.26 -36.67 -1.28
C LEU A 7 12.01 -36.08 -0.58
N LEU A 8 11.48 -36.79 0.41
CA LEU A 8 10.33 -36.33 1.19
C LEU A 8 10.71 -35.11 2.06
N LEU A 9 11.92 -35.11 2.60
CA LEU A 9 12.45 -34.00 3.39
C LEU A 9 12.69 -32.73 2.53
N LEU A 10 13.09 -32.90 1.26
CA LEU A 10 13.29 -31.78 0.33
C LEU A 10 11.96 -31.12 -0.09
N MET A 11 10.86 -31.86 -0.10
CA MET A 11 9.54 -31.33 -0.44
C MET A 11 8.91 -30.48 0.68
N LEU A 12 9.46 -30.52 1.90
CA LEU A 12 8.98 -29.76 3.05
C LEU A 12 9.51 -28.31 3.12
N PHE A 13 10.45 -27.94 2.26
CA PHE A 13 10.84 -26.53 2.09
C PHE A 13 9.83 -25.78 1.23
N HIS A 14 8.65 -25.55 1.78
CA HIS A 14 7.75 -24.54 1.23
C HIS A 14 8.36 -23.17 1.54
N PHE A 15 8.99 -22.56 0.53
CA PHE A 15 9.36 -21.16 0.60
C PHE A 15 8.08 -20.35 0.76
N THR A 16 7.82 -19.90 1.97
CA THR A 16 6.86 -18.81 2.19
C THR A 16 7.50 -17.53 1.65
N GLY A 17 7.48 -17.37 0.34
CA GLY A 17 7.91 -16.14 -0.31
C GLY A 17 6.96 -15.02 0.11
N PHE A 18 7.49 -13.93 0.63
CA PHE A 18 6.72 -12.70 0.77
C PHE A 18 6.45 -12.18 -0.64
N ALA A 19 5.20 -12.24 -1.09
CA ALA A 19 4.82 -11.67 -2.36
C ALA A 19 4.79 -10.14 -2.22
N GLN A 20 5.66 -9.44 -2.95
CA GLN A 20 5.58 -8.00 -3.13
C GLN A 20 4.82 -7.73 -4.41
N VAL A 21 3.73 -6.96 -4.33
CA VAL A 21 2.97 -6.48 -5.47
C VAL A 21 3.37 -5.04 -5.74
N GLN A 22 3.81 -4.75 -6.97
CA GLN A 22 4.08 -3.40 -7.42
C GLN A 22 3.03 -3.00 -8.46
N ILE A 23 2.34 -1.89 -8.20
CA ILE A 23 1.38 -1.29 -9.12
C ILE A 23 2.01 -0.03 -9.72
N GLY A 24 1.99 0.03 -11.05
CA GLY A 24 2.64 1.11 -11.81
C GLY A 24 4.15 0.93 -11.94
N SER A 25 4.77 1.88 -12.62
CA SER A 25 6.21 1.91 -12.85
C SER A 25 6.87 3.00 -11.99
N ASN A 26 8.19 2.86 -11.72
CA ASN A 26 9.00 3.83 -10.97
C ASN A 26 9.27 5.12 -11.77
N VAL A 27 8.35 5.54 -12.62
CA VAL A 27 8.53 6.77 -13.39
C VAL A 27 8.25 8.00 -12.54
N ASN A 28 9.10 8.99 -12.72
CA ASN A 28 8.97 10.32 -12.14
C ASN A 28 7.66 10.98 -12.57
N ASN A 29 6.58 10.66 -11.91
CA ASN A 29 5.40 11.49 -11.99
C ASN A 29 5.69 12.76 -11.19
N ALA A 30 5.72 13.89 -11.88
CA ALA A 30 5.90 15.21 -11.28
C ALA A 30 4.73 15.65 -10.38
N SER A 31 3.80 14.74 -10.08
CA SER A 31 2.70 14.98 -9.17
C SER A 31 3.22 15.08 -7.73
N ARG A 32 3.29 16.32 -7.26
CA ARG A 32 3.69 16.65 -5.88
C ARG A 32 2.63 16.30 -4.84
N ASN A 33 1.56 15.64 -5.24
CA ASN A 33 0.34 15.45 -4.43
C ASN A 33 0.11 14.01 -3.98
N LEU A 34 0.95 13.06 -4.38
CA LEU A 34 0.81 11.66 -4.01
C LEU A 34 2.06 11.18 -3.26
N PRO A 35 1.90 10.43 -2.18
CA PRO A 35 0.65 9.92 -1.58
C PRO A 35 -0.20 10.97 -0.85
N PHE A 36 0.33 12.16 -0.55
CA PHE A 36 -0.34 13.27 0.08
C PHE A 36 0.34 14.59 -0.33
N ARG A 37 -0.35 15.71 -0.14
CA ARG A 37 0.18 17.02 -0.47
C ARG A 37 1.16 17.48 0.61
N LEU A 38 2.45 17.56 0.28
CA LEU A 38 3.52 17.91 1.24
C LEU A 38 3.37 19.32 1.81
N LEU A 39 2.92 20.27 1.00
CA LEU A 39 2.86 21.70 1.35
C LEU A 39 1.56 22.12 2.04
N SER A 40 0.63 21.20 2.28
CA SER A 40 -0.63 21.50 2.97
C SER A 40 -0.58 20.96 4.40
N SER A 41 -1.13 21.73 5.36
CA SER A 41 -1.26 21.27 6.75
C SER A 41 -2.15 20.03 6.83
N TYR A 42 -3.19 19.99 6.01
CA TYR A 42 -4.13 18.86 5.94
C TYR A 42 -4.22 18.34 4.51
N SER A 43 -4.35 17.05 4.36
CA SER A 43 -4.70 16.45 3.07
C SER A 43 -5.52 15.18 3.26
N TYR A 44 -6.53 15.03 2.43
CA TYR A 44 -7.36 13.85 2.32
C TYR A 44 -7.24 13.32 0.89
N ASN A 45 -6.99 12.04 0.75
CA ASN A 45 -6.87 11.41 -0.55
C ASN A 45 -7.35 9.96 -0.47
N GLN A 46 -8.05 9.53 -1.51
CA GLN A 46 -8.33 8.11 -1.76
C GLN A 46 -7.83 7.73 -3.15
N ALA A 47 -7.33 6.52 -3.27
CA ALA A 47 -6.94 5.91 -4.54
C ALA A 47 -7.53 4.51 -4.62
N ILE A 48 -8.08 4.16 -5.77
CA ILE A 48 -8.54 2.80 -6.09
C ILE A 48 -7.41 2.11 -6.85
N TYR A 49 -7.13 0.87 -6.47
CA TYR A 49 -6.23 -0.05 -7.16
C TYR A 49 -7.07 -1.22 -7.66
N LEU A 50 -7.08 -1.43 -8.96
CA LEU A 50 -7.91 -2.48 -9.55
C LEU A 50 -7.37 -3.87 -9.22
N ALA A 51 -8.25 -4.84 -9.03
CA ALA A 51 -7.86 -6.23 -8.80
C ALA A 51 -6.98 -6.75 -9.95
N SER A 52 -7.23 -6.32 -11.19
CA SER A 52 -6.41 -6.64 -12.36
C SER A 52 -5.00 -6.05 -12.33
N GLU A 53 -4.80 -4.90 -11.65
CA GLU A 53 -3.48 -4.28 -11.45
C GLU A 53 -2.74 -4.93 -10.28
N ILE A 54 -3.47 -5.29 -9.21
CA ILE A 54 -2.93 -5.98 -8.05
C ILE A 54 -2.46 -7.38 -8.47
N ASN A 55 -3.25 -8.08 -9.26
CA ASN A 55 -2.97 -9.41 -9.83
C ASN A 55 -2.32 -10.37 -8.82
N ALA A 56 -2.88 -10.44 -7.63
CA ALA A 56 -2.40 -11.29 -6.54
C ALA A 56 -3.57 -12.05 -5.91
N PRO A 57 -3.33 -13.28 -5.42
CA PRO A 57 -4.33 -14.03 -4.68
C PRO A 57 -4.67 -13.36 -3.35
N ALA A 58 -5.69 -13.89 -2.68
CA ALA A 58 -6.00 -13.50 -1.31
C ALA A 58 -4.76 -13.60 -0.41
N GLY A 59 -4.60 -12.64 0.47
CA GLY A 59 -3.40 -12.58 1.31
C GLY A 59 -3.44 -11.43 2.32
N THR A 60 -2.40 -11.35 3.12
CA THR A 60 -2.27 -10.34 4.17
C THR A 60 -1.33 -9.23 3.73
N ILE A 61 -1.82 -8.00 3.71
CA ILE A 61 -1.02 -6.80 3.48
C ILE A 61 -0.48 -6.33 4.83
N THR A 62 0.85 -6.36 4.97
CA THR A 62 1.56 -5.96 6.20
C THR A 62 2.33 -4.66 6.05
N SER A 63 2.53 -4.19 4.81
CA SER A 63 3.22 -2.94 4.52
C SER A 63 2.73 -2.31 3.23
N ILE A 64 2.89 -1.00 3.12
CA ILE A 64 2.67 -0.23 1.89
C ILE A 64 3.92 0.57 1.60
N GLN A 65 4.22 0.74 0.31
CA GLN A 65 5.36 1.52 -0.14
C GLN A 65 4.94 2.55 -1.18
N TRP A 66 5.55 3.73 -1.12
CA TRP A 66 5.49 4.73 -2.18
C TRP A 66 6.88 5.12 -2.65
N TYR A 67 7.03 5.22 -3.95
CA TYR A 67 8.28 5.70 -4.53
C TYR A 67 8.36 7.22 -4.40
N TYR A 68 9.41 7.69 -3.73
CA TYR A 68 9.73 9.10 -3.61
C TYR A 68 10.85 9.45 -4.58
N ASN A 69 10.66 10.48 -5.40
CA ASN A 69 11.60 10.86 -6.46
C ASN A 69 12.73 11.82 -6.02
N GLY A 70 12.75 12.22 -4.75
CA GLY A 70 13.78 13.12 -4.24
C GLY A 70 13.58 14.60 -4.54
N ALA A 71 12.50 14.98 -5.23
CA ALA A 71 12.31 16.35 -5.73
C ALA A 71 12.11 17.41 -4.64
N LEU A 72 11.64 17.02 -3.45
CA LEU A 72 11.46 17.92 -2.31
C LEU A 72 11.92 17.23 -1.03
N PRO A 73 12.64 17.92 -0.13
CA PRO A 73 13.02 17.31 1.13
C PRO A 73 11.78 16.93 1.94
N LEU A 74 11.71 15.66 2.37
CA LEU A 74 10.72 15.19 3.32
C LEU A 74 11.15 15.59 4.74
N SER A 75 11.33 16.89 4.96
CA SER A 75 11.84 17.44 6.23
C SER A 75 10.78 17.48 7.32
N PHE A 76 9.51 17.35 6.95
CA PHE A 76 8.41 17.43 7.89
C PHE A 76 7.85 16.03 8.15
N SER A 77 8.04 15.56 9.39
CA SER A 77 7.32 14.42 9.91
C SER A 77 5.84 14.79 10.00
N GLN A 78 5.03 14.21 9.14
CA GLN A 78 3.60 14.46 9.09
C GLN A 78 2.86 13.34 9.80
N ASP A 79 1.87 13.70 10.61
CA ASP A 79 0.97 12.73 11.19
C ASP A 79 0.06 12.17 10.08
N LEU A 80 0.16 10.88 9.87
CA LEU A 80 -0.48 10.18 8.78
C LEU A 80 -1.38 9.08 9.34
N GLU A 81 -2.61 9.04 8.85
CA GLU A 81 -3.49 7.90 9.01
C GLU A 81 -3.71 7.22 7.66
N ILE A 82 -3.63 5.90 7.64
CA ILE A 82 -3.92 5.09 6.45
C ILE A 82 -5.07 4.15 6.76
N TYR A 83 -5.98 4.07 5.82
CA TYR A 83 -7.11 3.14 5.84
C TYR A 83 -7.12 2.35 4.55
N ILE A 84 -7.52 1.09 4.62
CA ILE A 84 -7.67 0.20 3.46
C ILE A 84 -9.05 -0.45 3.54
N GLY A 85 -9.65 -0.67 2.36
CA GLY A 85 -10.89 -1.43 2.23
C GLY A 85 -10.99 -2.13 0.89
N ASN A 86 -11.71 -3.23 0.84
CA ASN A 86 -12.18 -3.82 -0.40
C ASN A 86 -13.33 -2.98 -0.94
N THR A 87 -13.40 -2.80 -2.25
CA THR A 87 -14.45 -2.03 -2.91
C THR A 87 -14.83 -2.65 -4.25
N THR A 88 -16.08 -2.46 -4.65
CA THR A 88 -16.55 -2.78 -5.99
C THR A 88 -16.35 -1.64 -6.98
N LYS A 89 -16.01 -0.44 -6.49
CA LYS A 89 -15.74 0.71 -7.34
C LYS A 89 -14.48 0.47 -8.18
N SER A 90 -14.54 0.75 -9.47
CA SER A 90 -13.37 0.79 -10.36
C SER A 90 -12.83 2.21 -10.57
N GLU A 91 -13.64 3.22 -10.28
CA GLU A 91 -13.29 4.63 -10.37
C GLU A 91 -14.17 5.46 -9.43
N PHE A 92 -13.79 6.71 -9.20
CA PHE A 92 -14.63 7.70 -8.53
C PHE A 92 -15.42 8.47 -9.59
N ALA A 93 -16.75 8.44 -9.51
CA ALA A 93 -17.62 9.13 -10.48
C ALA A 93 -17.45 10.66 -10.42
N THR A 94 -17.05 11.19 -9.27
CA THR A 94 -16.77 12.60 -9.03
C THR A 94 -15.61 12.76 -8.05
N ASN A 95 -15.11 13.98 -7.89
CA ASN A 95 -14.04 14.30 -6.92
C ASN A 95 -14.48 14.23 -5.44
N ILE A 96 -15.75 13.94 -5.18
CA ILE A 96 -16.33 13.78 -3.83
C ILE A 96 -16.96 12.40 -3.63
N ASP A 97 -16.91 11.51 -4.62
CA ASP A 97 -17.46 10.15 -4.57
C ASP A 97 -16.51 9.19 -3.82
N PHE A 98 -16.12 9.57 -2.62
CA PHE A 98 -15.25 8.75 -1.80
C PHE A 98 -15.93 7.51 -1.26
N GLU A 99 -15.14 6.44 -1.05
CA GLU A 99 -15.58 5.31 -0.24
C GLU A 99 -15.81 5.77 1.21
N PRO A 100 -16.97 5.47 1.81
CA PRO A 100 -17.23 5.83 3.20
C PRO A 100 -16.18 5.26 4.16
N VAL A 101 -15.73 6.06 5.12
CA VAL A 101 -14.70 5.63 6.10
C VAL A 101 -15.17 4.42 6.92
N ALA A 102 -16.47 4.26 7.13
CA ALA A 102 -17.05 3.11 7.82
C ALA A 102 -16.77 1.78 7.12
N ASN A 103 -16.52 1.81 5.79
CA ASN A 103 -16.18 0.63 4.98
C ASN A 103 -14.67 0.35 4.98
N LEU A 104 -13.87 1.18 5.64
CA LEU A 104 -12.42 1.11 5.61
C LEU A 104 -11.87 0.73 6.98
N LYS A 105 -10.88 -0.15 6.99
CA LYS A 105 -10.10 -0.47 8.19
C LYS A 105 -8.95 0.52 8.33
N LYS A 106 -8.81 1.18 9.49
CA LYS A 106 -7.60 1.93 9.81
C LYS A 106 -6.47 0.93 10.05
N VAL A 107 -5.39 1.07 9.31
CA VAL A 107 -4.26 0.14 9.32
C VAL A 107 -2.96 0.78 9.80
N TYR A 108 -2.91 2.11 9.86
CA TYR A 108 -1.73 2.82 10.32
C TYR A 108 -2.08 4.19 10.90
N THR A 109 -1.39 4.55 11.96
CA THR A 109 -1.30 5.92 12.48
C THR A 109 0.15 6.17 12.88
N GLY A 110 0.77 7.21 12.36
CA GLY A 110 2.16 7.53 12.67
C GLY A 110 2.77 8.53 11.71
N LYS A 111 4.09 8.56 11.68
CA LYS A 111 4.86 9.51 10.84
C LYS A 111 5.19 8.88 9.49
N PHE A 112 5.13 9.69 8.43
CA PHE A 112 5.66 9.26 7.14
C PHE A 112 7.20 9.20 7.21
N PRO A 113 7.84 8.18 6.62
CA PRO A 113 9.30 8.08 6.60
C PRO A 113 9.93 9.31 5.94
N THR A 114 10.78 10.01 6.69
CA THR A 114 11.47 11.22 6.23
C THR A 114 12.75 10.87 5.46
N GLY A 115 13.33 11.86 4.82
CA GLY A 115 14.60 11.78 4.11
C GLY A 115 14.52 12.39 2.73
N SER A 116 15.66 12.90 2.23
CA SER A 116 15.76 13.56 0.93
C SER A 116 16.19 12.64 -0.21
N VAL A 117 16.58 11.41 0.11
CA VAL A 117 17.06 10.45 -0.89
C VAL A 117 15.87 9.81 -1.62
N ALA A 118 15.92 9.79 -2.96
CA ALA A 118 14.95 9.09 -3.78
C ALA A 118 14.93 7.59 -3.45
N GLY A 119 13.76 6.97 -3.58
CA GLY A 119 13.59 5.55 -3.32
C GLY A 119 12.25 5.21 -2.69
N TRP A 120 12.05 3.93 -2.47
CA TRP A 120 10.85 3.41 -1.82
C TRP A 120 10.79 3.80 -0.36
N LYS A 121 9.68 4.41 0.03
CA LYS A 121 9.35 4.76 1.42
C LYS A 121 8.34 3.75 1.94
N THR A 122 8.80 2.90 2.86
CA THR A 122 8.01 1.81 3.43
C THR A 122 7.31 2.25 4.70
N ILE A 123 6.03 1.93 4.79
CA ILE A 123 5.23 2.01 6.01
C ILE A 123 4.83 0.59 6.40
N ILE A 124 5.30 0.14 7.55
CA ILE A 124 4.84 -1.10 8.17
C ILE A 124 3.50 -0.79 8.83
N LEU A 125 2.47 -1.54 8.48
CA LEU A 125 1.13 -1.36 9.03
C LEU A 125 1.09 -1.80 10.49
N THR A 126 0.42 -1.01 11.34
CA THR A 126 0.16 -1.37 12.75
C THR A 126 -0.85 -2.51 12.82
N ASP A 127 -1.83 -2.47 11.92
CA ASP A 127 -2.85 -3.49 11.75
C ASP A 127 -2.82 -4.03 10.31
N ALA A 128 -2.50 -5.28 10.15
CA ALA A 128 -2.49 -5.92 8.85
C ALA A 128 -3.90 -5.93 8.21
N PHE A 129 -3.97 -5.81 6.89
CA PHE A 129 -5.22 -5.89 6.13
C PHE A 129 -5.31 -7.22 5.38
N ILE A 130 -6.46 -7.86 5.43
CA ILE A 130 -6.72 -9.11 4.69
C ILE A 130 -7.36 -8.72 3.34
N TYR A 131 -6.60 -8.94 2.27
CA TYR A 131 -7.09 -8.79 0.90
C TYR A 131 -7.77 -10.08 0.45
N ASP A 132 -8.93 -9.96 -0.18
CA ASP A 132 -9.73 -11.12 -0.61
C ASP A 132 -9.28 -11.75 -1.94
N GLY A 133 -8.35 -11.13 -2.67
CA GLY A 133 -7.80 -11.62 -3.94
C GLY A 133 -8.69 -11.34 -5.16
N SER A 134 -9.83 -10.69 -5.01
CA SER A 134 -10.81 -10.49 -6.09
C SER A 134 -11.38 -9.09 -6.19
N SER A 135 -11.52 -8.38 -5.08
CA SER A 135 -12.03 -7.00 -5.04
C SER A 135 -10.97 -5.99 -5.45
N ASN A 136 -11.40 -4.82 -5.89
CA ASN A 136 -10.54 -3.65 -5.96
C ASN A 136 -10.20 -3.19 -4.53
N LEU A 137 -9.04 -2.56 -4.36
CA LEU A 137 -8.66 -1.95 -3.09
C LEU A 137 -8.81 -0.44 -3.15
N VAL A 138 -9.36 0.15 -2.11
CA VAL A 138 -9.25 1.57 -1.86
C VAL A 138 -8.28 1.82 -0.73
N VAL A 139 -7.35 2.75 -0.95
CA VAL A 139 -6.40 3.21 0.06
C VAL A 139 -6.66 4.69 0.33
N LYS A 140 -7.11 4.97 1.54
CA LYS A 140 -7.33 6.33 2.04
C LYS A 140 -6.13 6.78 2.86
N LYS A 141 -5.73 8.02 2.65
CA LYS A 141 -4.66 8.67 3.40
C LYS A 141 -5.14 10.01 3.93
N ASN A 142 -4.96 10.21 5.23
CA ASN A 142 -5.15 11.48 5.92
C ASN A 142 -3.80 11.97 6.39
N LYS A 143 -3.54 13.24 6.17
CA LYS A 143 -2.49 14.00 6.82
C LYS A 143 -3.15 15.02 7.75
N ASN A 144 -2.83 14.96 9.03
CA ASN A 144 -3.31 15.85 10.09
C ASN A 144 -2.21 16.80 10.50
#